data_1430b3cb8e5f23b5961e3d2a8efe7a8a
#
_entry.id   1430b3cb8e5f23b5961e3d2a8efe7a8a
#
_cell.length_a   1.000
_cell.length_b   1.000
_cell.length_c   1.000
_cell.angle_alpha   90.00
_cell.angle_beta   90.00
_cell.angle_gamma   90.00
#
_symmetry.space_group_name_H-M   'P 1'
#
loop_
_entity.id
_entity.type
_entity.pdbx_description
1 polymer ?
#
loop_
_entity_poly.entity_id
_entity_poly.type
_entity_poly.pdbx_seq_one_letter_code
_entity_poly.pdbx_strand_id
1 'polypeptide(L)'
;MCSWLKKSRVVLSQALFGMEFTGCYSLDLEKFLTSKNYSFCMLSTRIVKHHPMGTIDKRDKNDSAKIADFLYRYDGTECAKPYKLPSKAMQQLKQLVNERKFLVEQRTNFMNRMQMFETKEDSAMYESYIKKLNHDIEKIDQEECELMSKEEDVFDTFQNLLTIPGIGFVNATNIIAITR
;
A
#
# COMPACT_ATOMS: atom_id res chain seq x y z
N MET A 1 -22.07 4.79 -10.71
CA MET A 1 -21.61 3.45 -11.15
C MET A 1 -22.77 2.46 -11.33
N CYS A 2 -23.58 2.18 -10.30
CA CYS A 2 -24.62 1.15 -10.40
C CYS A 2 -25.70 1.36 -11.48
N SER A 3 -26.07 2.60 -11.81
CA SER A 3 -27.07 2.90 -12.84
C SER A 3 -26.59 2.57 -14.26
N TRP A 4 -25.33 2.82 -14.56
CA TRP A 4 -24.71 2.50 -15.85
C TRP A 4 -24.57 0.98 -16.03
N LEU A 5 -24.09 0.28 -15.02
CA LEU A 5 -23.94 -1.18 -15.04
C LEU A 5 -25.30 -1.91 -15.23
N LYS A 6 -26.37 -1.40 -14.59
CA LYS A 6 -27.73 -1.93 -14.80
C LYS A 6 -28.20 -1.75 -16.25
N LYS A 7 -27.88 -0.62 -16.90
CA LYS A 7 -28.21 -0.38 -18.31
C LYS A 7 -27.43 -1.30 -19.26
N SER A 8 -26.22 -1.73 -18.88
CA SER A 8 -25.37 -2.58 -19.72
C SER A 8 -25.75 -4.07 -19.69
N ARG A 9 -26.81 -4.46 -18.98
CA ARG A 9 -27.27 -5.85 -18.83
C ARG A 9 -26.19 -6.81 -18.30
N VAL A 10 -25.17 -6.32 -17.62
CA VAL A 10 -24.10 -7.13 -17.04
C VAL A 10 -24.58 -7.77 -15.75
N VAL A 11 -24.37 -9.07 -15.62
CA VAL A 11 -24.61 -9.82 -14.37
C VAL A 11 -23.43 -9.55 -13.45
N LEU A 12 -23.61 -8.66 -12.47
CA LEU A 12 -22.52 -8.14 -11.62
C LEU A 12 -21.82 -9.21 -10.79
N SER A 13 -22.52 -10.29 -10.44
CA SER A 13 -21.93 -11.42 -9.70
C SER A 13 -20.98 -12.27 -10.54
N GLN A 14 -21.04 -12.14 -11.86
CA GLN A 14 -20.16 -12.85 -12.80
C GLN A 14 -19.12 -11.90 -13.43
N ALA A 15 -19.19 -10.61 -13.14
CA ALA A 15 -18.28 -9.62 -13.68
C ALA A 15 -16.97 -9.59 -12.88
N LEU A 16 -15.86 -9.55 -13.60
CA LEU A 16 -14.56 -9.23 -13.03
C LEU A 16 -14.27 -7.73 -13.24
N PHE A 17 -14.09 -6.99 -12.15
CA PHE A 17 -13.76 -5.58 -12.21
C PHE A 17 -12.25 -5.40 -12.22
N GLY A 18 -11.73 -4.51 -13.06
CA GLY A 18 -10.35 -4.10 -13.05
C GLY A 18 -10.18 -2.65 -12.65
N MET A 19 -9.19 -2.37 -11.84
CA MET A 19 -8.81 -1.01 -11.52
C MET A 19 -7.31 -0.86 -11.39
N GLU A 20 -6.82 0.34 -11.69
CA GLU A 20 -5.44 0.69 -11.42
C GLU A 20 -5.25 1.00 -9.94
N PHE A 21 -4.12 0.58 -9.38
CA PHE A 21 -3.75 0.94 -8.02
C PHE A 21 -3.37 2.43 -7.95
N THR A 22 -4.22 3.23 -7.34
CA THR A 22 -4.05 4.70 -7.21
C THR A 22 -3.89 5.15 -5.75
N GLY A 23 -3.39 4.27 -4.88
CA GLY A 23 -3.18 4.56 -3.47
C GLY A 23 -4.50 4.78 -2.72
N CYS A 24 -4.62 5.88 -1.97
CA CYS A 24 -5.81 6.15 -1.16
C CYS A 24 -7.09 6.38 -1.98
N TYR A 25 -6.99 6.76 -3.25
CA TYR A 25 -8.16 7.04 -4.10
C TYR A 25 -8.94 5.78 -4.50
N SER A 26 -8.31 4.61 -4.50
CA SER A 26 -8.99 3.34 -4.82
C SER A 26 -9.73 2.73 -3.62
N LEU A 27 -9.41 3.11 -2.38
CA LEU A 27 -9.89 2.46 -1.15
C LEU A 27 -11.41 2.41 -1.01
N ASP A 28 -12.13 3.46 -1.36
CA ASP A 28 -13.60 3.47 -1.23
C ASP A 28 -14.25 2.53 -2.24
N LEU A 29 -13.67 2.43 -3.45
CA LEU A 29 -14.13 1.49 -4.46
C LEU A 29 -13.82 0.04 -4.06
N GLU A 30 -12.63 -0.22 -3.52
CA GLU A 30 -12.23 -1.53 -2.99
C GLU A 30 -13.17 -2.00 -1.89
N LYS A 31 -13.46 -1.14 -0.90
CA LYS A 31 -14.41 -1.42 0.18
C LYS A 31 -15.81 -1.69 -0.36
N PHE A 32 -16.26 -0.89 -1.34
CA PHE A 32 -17.56 -1.07 -1.95
C PHE A 32 -17.66 -2.43 -2.68
N LEU A 33 -16.69 -2.77 -3.53
CA LEU A 33 -16.68 -4.03 -4.28
C LEU A 33 -16.63 -5.22 -3.33
N THR A 34 -15.77 -5.15 -2.30
CA THR A 34 -15.67 -6.17 -1.25
C THR A 34 -16.99 -6.34 -0.49
N SER A 35 -17.66 -5.23 -0.10
CA SER A 35 -18.92 -5.27 0.63
C SER A 35 -20.07 -5.90 -0.18
N LYS A 36 -19.97 -5.85 -1.52
CA LYS A 36 -20.93 -6.47 -2.44
C LYS A 36 -20.51 -7.86 -2.91
N ASN A 37 -19.37 -8.36 -2.42
CA ASN A 37 -18.79 -9.63 -2.84
C ASN A 37 -18.58 -9.72 -4.36
N TYR A 38 -18.15 -8.60 -4.98
CA TYR A 38 -17.79 -8.55 -6.39
C TYR A 38 -16.31 -8.85 -6.59
N SER A 39 -15.99 -9.68 -7.57
CA SER A 39 -14.60 -10.01 -7.92
C SER A 39 -13.92 -8.82 -8.61
N PHE A 40 -12.74 -8.45 -8.15
CA PHE A 40 -11.96 -7.38 -8.78
C PHE A 40 -10.45 -7.66 -8.74
N CYS A 41 -9.72 -7.09 -9.70
CA CYS A 41 -8.27 -7.15 -9.79
C CYS A 41 -7.68 -5.75 -9.65
N MET A 42 -6.57 -5.67 -8.92
CA MET A 42 -5.75 -4.46 -8.81
C MET A 42 -4.58 -4.57 -9.78
N LEU A 43 -4.50 -3.66 -10.75
CA LEU A 43 -3.45 -3.66 -11.75
C LEU A 43 -2.44 -2.55 -11.45
N SER A 44 -1.15 -2.86 -11.66
CA SER A 44 -0.13 -1.84 -11.54
C SER A 44 -0.23 -0.85 -12.71
N THR A 45 0.08 0.42 -12.45
CA THR A 45 0.19 1.49 -13.47
C THR A 45 1.08 1.08 -14.65
N ARG A 46 2.08 0.24 -14.43
CA ARG A 46 2.97 -0.26 -15.44
C ARG A 46 2.26 -1.13 -16.48
N ILE A 47 1.35 -2.01 -16.04
CA ILE A 47 0.54 -2.87 -16.90
C ILE A 47 -0.33 -2.02 -17.81
N VAL A 48 -1.01 -1.02 -17.26
CA VAL A 48 -1.91 -0.14 -18.02
C VAL A 48 -1.14 0.74 -19.04
N LYS A 49 0.03 1.26 -18.64
CA LYS A 49 0.86 2.12 -19.51
C LYS A 49 1.53 1.37 -20.66
N HIS A 50 1.94 0.12 -20.46
CA HIS A 50 2.66 -0.67 -21.44
C HIS A 50 1.78 -1.65 -22.22
N HIS A 51 0.46 -1.48 -22.17
CA HIS A 51 -0.48 -2.32 -22.90
C HIS A 51 -0.31 -2.16 -24.43
N PRO A 52 -0.29 -3.27 -25.22
CA PRO A 52 -0.06 -3.24 -26.67
C PRO A 52 -1.08 -2.43 -27.48
N MET A 53 -2.25 -2.16 -26.93
CA MET A 53 -3.22 -1.23 -27.56
C MET A 53 -2.71 0.21 -27.53
N GLY A 54 -1.50 0.42 -28.04
CA GLY A 54 -0.83 1.69 -28.09
C GLY A 54 -1.79 2.83 -28.44
N THR A 55 -1.93 3.81 -27.57
CA THR A 55 -2.78 4.97 -27.82
C THR A 55 -2.01 6.23 -27.58
N ILE A 56 -2.05 7.07 -28.58
CA ILE A 56 -1.52 8.42 -28.59
C ILE A 56 -2.36 9.35 -27.67
N ASP A 57 -3.54 8.92 -27.23
CA ASP A 57 -4.52 9.76 -26.55
C ASP A 57 -4.72 9.32 -25.08
N LYS A 58 -4.34 10.18 -24.14
CA LYS A 58 -4.50 10.00 -22.70
C LYS A 58 -5.94 10.33 -22.29
N ARG A 59 -6.87 9.42 -22.53
CA ARG A 59 -8.25 9.54 -22.04
C ARG A 59 -8.60 8.39 -21.11
N ASP A 60 -9.26 8.65 -20.00
CA ASP A 60 -9.72 7.65 -19.02
C ASP A 60 -10.51 6.50 -19.67
N LYS A 61 -11.25 6.81 -20.75
CA LYS A 61 -11.99 5.82 -21.54
C LYS A 61 -11.06 4.80 -22.21
N ASN A 62 -9.91 5.22 -22.66
CA ASN A 62 -8.92 4.34 -23.30
C ASN A 62 -8.22 3.47 -22.27
N ASP A 63 -7.95 4.00 -21.08
CA ASP A 63 -7.31 3.26 -20.00
C ASP A 63 -8.27 2.22 -19.42
N SER A 64 -9.55 2.49 -19.28
CA SER A 64 -10.56 1.50 -18.90
C SER A 64 -10.71 0.38 -19.94
N ALA A 65 -10.61 0.68 -21.23
CA ALA A 65 -10.62 -0.33 -22.29
C ALA A 65 -9.37 -1.23 -22.27
N LYS A 66 -8.19 -0.66 -22.01
CA LYS A 66 -6.94 -1.42 -21.83
C LYS A 66 -7.01 -2.37 -20.62
N ILE A 67 -7.56 -1.88 -19.50
CA ILE A 67 -7.78 -2.71 -18.31
C ILE A 67 -8.71 -3.89 -18.64
N ALA A 68 -9.81 -3.63 -19.33
CA ALA A 68 -10.77 -4.66 -19.71
C ALA A 68 -10.16 -5.70 -20.67
N ASP A 69 -9.41 -5.25 -21.68
CA ASP A 69 -8.72 -6.13 -22.63
C ASP A 69 -7.64 -6.98 -21.92
N PHE A 70 -6.89 -6.36 -21.00
CA PHE A 70 -5.91 -7.08 -20.19
C PHE A 70 -6.57 -8.19 -19.37
N LEU A 71 -7.63 -7.89 -18.62
CA LEU A 71 -8.33 -8.88 -17.82
C LEU A 71 -8.91 -10.00 -18.68
N TYR A 72 -9.46 -9.67 -19.86
CA TYR A 72 -9.99 -10.67 -20.77
C TYR A 72 -8.91 -11.64 -21.30
N ARG A 73 -7.72 -11.13 -21.64
CA ARG A 73 -6.62 -11.96 -22.16
C ARG A 73 -5.93 -12.80 -21.10
N TYR A 74 -5.88 -12.32 -19.87
CA TYR A 74 -5.13 -12.94 -18.78
C TYR A 74 -6.04 -13.53 -17.70
N ASP A 75 -7.34 -13.69 -17.98
CA ASP A 75 -8.28 -14.31 -17.06
C ASP A 75 -7.81 -15.72 -16.65
N GLY A 76 -7.93 -16.04 -15.36
CA GLY A 76 -7.46 -17.30 -14.78
C GLY A 76 -5.96 -17.44 -14.61
N THR A 77 -5.16 -16.42 -14.96
CA THR A 77 -3.71 -16.39 -14.72
C THR A 77 -3.36 -15.63 -13.44
N GLU A 78 -2.13 -15.79 -12.95
CA GLU A 78 -1.61 -15.00 -11.81
C GLU A 78 -1.62 -13.49 -12.06
N CYS A 79 -1.55 -13.06 -13.35
CA CYS A 79 -1.56 -11.65 -13.72
C CYS A 79 -2.93 -10.97 -13.53
N ALA A 80 -4.02 -11.76 -13.54
CA ALA A 80 -5.40 -11.29 -13.37
C ALA A 80 -6.08 -11.93 -12.16
N LYS A 81 -5.32 -12.24 -11.12
CA LYS A 81 -5.82 -12.85 -9.90
C LYS A 81 -6.75 -11.90 -9.14
N PRO A 82 -7.94 -12.36 -8.71
CA PRO A 82 -8.83 -11.56 -7.90
C PRO A 82 -8.14 -11.06 -6.62
N TYR A 83 -8.23 -9.76 -6.39
CA TYR A 83 -7.67 -9.11 -5.22
C TYR A 83 -8.49 -9.43 -3.98
N LYS A 84 -7.79 -9.77 -2.91
CA LYS A 84 -8.39 -9.93 -1.59
C LYS A 84 -7.97 -8.75 -0.73
N LEU A 85 -8.96 -8.05 -0.17
CA LEU A 85 -8.66 -6.96 0.74
C LEU A 85 -7.89 -7.52 1.95
N PRO A 86 -6.73 -6.93 2.32
CA PRO A 86 -6.00 -7.34 3.51
C PRO A 86 -6.87 -7.25 4.77
N SER A 87 -6.53 -8.03 5.80
CA SER A 87 -7.18 -7.92 7.10
C SER A 87 -7.07 -6.49 7.67
N LYS A 88 -7.95 -6.13 8.60
CA LYS A 88 -7.89 -4.81 9.23
C LYS A 88 -6.55 -4.60 9.93
N ALA A 89 -5.99 -5.63 10.54
CA ALA A 89 -4.68 -5.57 11.17
C ALA A 89 -3.58 -5.28 10.15
N MET A 90 -3.61 -5.95 8.98
CA MET A 90 -2.67 -5.68 7.90
C MET A 90 -2.82 -4.29 7.28
N GLN A 91 -4.05 -3.76 7.18
CA GLN A 91 -4.28 -2.38 6.75
C GLN A 91 -3.68 -1.39 7.75
N GLN A 92 -3.87 -1.62 9.06
CA GLN A 92 -3.26 -0.82 10.12
C GLN A 92 -1.74 -0.91 10.09
N LEU A 93 -1.18 -2.12 9.92
CA LEU A 93 0.27 -2.31 9.81
C LEU A 93 0.85 -1.51 8.65
N LYS A 94 0.22 -1.53 7.48
CA LYS A 94 0.62 -0.71 6.32
C LYS A 94 0.59 0.80 6.63
N GLN A 95 -0.38 1.27 7.38
CA GLN A 95 -0.45 2.66 7.80
C GLN A 95 0.69 3.02 8.76
N LEU A 96 0.97 2.20 9.76
CA LEU A 96 2.06 2.41 10.71
C LEU A 96 3.44 2.42 10.02
N VAL A 97 3.68 1.47 9.13
CA VAL A 97 4.92 1.41 8.32
C VAL A 97 5.12 2.70 7.51
N ASN A 98 4.07 3.23 6.88
CA ASN A 98 4.15 4.50 6.15
C ASN A 98 4.37 5.69 7.07
N GLU A 99 3.70 5.73 8.22
CA GLU A 99 3.86 6.77 9.23
C GLU A 99 5.28 6.77 9.79
N ARG A 100 5.78 5.59 10.16
CA ARG A 100 7.16 5.40 10.58
C ARG A 100 8.16 5.95 9.58
N LYS A 101 8.00 5.60 8.31
CA LYS A 101 8.85 6.09 7.23
C LYS A 101 8.85 7.62 7.16
N PHE A 102 7.67 8.22 7.23
CA PHE A 102 7.51 9.68 7.24
C PHE A 102 8.24 10.31 8.43
N LEU A 103 8.07 9.79 9.65
CA LEU A 103 8.74 10.33 10.83
C LEU A 103 10.28 10.20 10.76
N VAL A 104 10.79 9.08 10.22
CA VAL A 104 12.22 8.90 10.00
C VAL A 104 12.77 9.90 8.98
N GLU A 105 12.04 10.18 7.91
CA GLU A 105 12.41 11.21 6.93
C GLU A 105 12.44 12.61 7.56
N GLN A 106 11.44 12.97 8.38
CA GLN A 106 11.40 14.23 9.10
C GLN A 106 12.57 14.36 10.09
N ARG A 107 12.85 13.30 10.85
CA ARG A 107 14.00 13.25 11.75
C ARG A 107 15.31 13.50 11.01
N THR A 108 15.51 12.81 9.89
CA THR A 108 16.70 12.98 9.06
C THR A 108 16.84 14.41 8.54
N ASN A 109 15.73 15.01 8.10
CA ASN A 109 15.71 16.41 7.66
C ASN A 109 16.11 17.37 8.77
N PHE A 110 15.61 17.17 10.00
CA PHE A 110 15.99 17.99 11.15
C PHE A 110 17.45 17.77 11.57
N MET A 111 17.95 16.53 11.53
CA MET A 111 19.35 16.24 11.80
C MET A 111 20.28 16.93 10.80
N ASN A 112 19.96 16.87 9.51
CA ASN A 112 20.74 17.56 8.47
C ASN A 112 20.72 19.07 8.65
N ARG A 113 19.55 19.63 9.00
CA ARG A 113 19.42 21.07 9.21
C ARG A 113 20.19 21.54 10.46
N MET A 114 20.20 20.72 11.50
CA MET A 114 20.93 20.99 12.73
C MET A 114 22.44 21.14 12.50
N GLN A 115 23.01 20.41 11.53
CA GLN A 115 24.43 20.52 11.18
C GLN A 115 24.83 21.87 10.56
N MET A 116 23.85 22.70 10.15
CA MET A 116 24.09 24.02 9.57
C MET A 116 24.25 25.12 10.63
N PHE A 117 23.99 24.84 11.91
CA PHE A 117 24.09 25.81 13.00
C PHE A 117 25.45 25.72 13.68
N GLU A 118 26.04 26.89 13.95
CA GLU A 118 27.34 26.98 14.61
C GLU A 118 27.24 26.88 16.13
N THR A 119 26.08 27.25 16.70
CA THR A 119 25.89 27.29 18.16
C THR A 119 24.88 26.21 18.61
N LYS A 120 25.06 25.70 19.84
CA LYS A 120 24.11 24.77 20.47
C LYS A 120 22.75 25.40 20.78
N GLU A 121 22.74 26.70 21.04
CA GLU A 121 21.51 27.44 21.35
C GLU A 121 20.60 27.52 20.14
N ASP A 122 21.15 27.70 18.94
CA ASP A 122 20.42 27.72 17.68
C ASP A 122 19.88 26.33 17.29
N SER A 123 20.56 25.25 17.71
CA SER A 123 20.17 23.88 17.44
C SER A 123 19.18 23.28 18.45
N ALA A 124 19.03 23.88 19.63
CA ALA A 124 18.25 23.32 20.74
C ALA A 124 16.78 23.01 20.38
N MET A 125 16.16 23.83 19.55
CA MET A 125 14.81 23.60 19.05
C MET A 125 14.74 22.31 18.23
N TYR A 126 15.70 22.08 17.35
CA TYR A 126 15.76 20.87 16.51
C TYR A 126 16.05 19.61 17.33
N GLU A 127 16.90 19.71 18.34
CA GLU A 127 17.16 18.60 19.28
C GLU A 127 15.86 18.16 19.97
N SER A 128 15.05 19.11 20.39
CA SER A 128 13.76 18.84 21.01
C SER A 128 12.79 18.11 20.05
N TYR A 129 12.73 18.54 18.77
CA TYR A 129 11.92 17.87 17.76
C TYR A 129 12.44 16.46 17.44
N ILE A 130 13.75 16.29 17.29
CA ILE A 130 14.38 14.99 17.05
C ILE A 130 14.06 14.02 18.20
N LYS A 131 14.15 14.49 19.45
CA LYS A 131 13.83 13.68 20.62
C LYS A 131 12.37 13.23 20.62
N LYS A 132 11.43 14.13 20.26
CA LYS A 132 10.02 13.80 20.13
C LYS A 132 9.80 12.78 19.01
N LEU A 133 10.39 12.97 17.84
CA LEU A 133 10.27 12.04 16.71
C LEU A 133 10.80 10.64 17.04
N ASN A 134 11.92 10.55 17.76
CA ASN A 134 12.44 9.26 18.22
C ASN A 134 11.44 8.54 19.11
N HIS A 135 10.82 9.24 20.06
CA HIS A 135 9.81 8.68 20.93
C HIS A 135 8.57 8.22 20.15
N ASP A 136 8.11 9.01 19.18
CA ASP A 136 6.95 8.65 18.34
C ASP A 136 7.27 7.45 17.43
N ILE A 137 8.50 7.33 16.91
CA ILE A 137 8.97 6.17 16.15
C ILE A 137 8.98 4.91 17.03
N GLU A 138 9.50 5.00 18.27
CA GLU A 138 9.52 3.88 19.22
C GLU A 138 8.11 3.37 19.54
N LYS A 139 7.14 4.27 19.67
CA LYS A 139 5.72 3.89 19.86
C LYS A 139 5.17 3.12 18.65
N ILE A 140 5.46 3.61 17.45
CA ILE A 140 5.03 2.91 16.23
C ILE A 140 5.66 1.53 16.16
N ASP A 141 6.96 1.38 16.47
CA ASP A 141 7.64 0.08 16.50
C ASP A 141 6.97 -0.90 17.48
N GLN A 142 6.49 -0.41 18.64
CA GLN A 142 5.72 -1.22 19.61
C GLN A 142 4.35 -1.61 19.06
N GLU A 143 3.62 -0.68 18.47
CA GLU A 143 2.30 -0.94 17.87
C GLU A 143 2.39 -1.92 16.71
N GLU A 144 3.43 -1.84 15.88
CA GLU A 144 3.71 -2.82 14.80
C GLU A 144 3.92 -4.23 15.37
N CYS A 145 4.71 -4.37 16.44
CA CYS A 145 4.90 -5.66 17.13
C CYS A 145 3.58 -6.22 17.66
N GLU A 146 2.77 -5.38 18.30
CA GLU A 146 1.48 -5.80 18.86
C GLU A 146 0.49 -6.24 17.78
N LEU A 147 0.47 -5.56 16.63
CA LEU A 147 -0.39 -5.96 15.51
C LEU A 147 0.04 -7.27 14.90
N MET A 148 1.33 -7.48 14.68
CA MET A 148 1.86 -8.72 14.13
C MET A 148 1.62 -9.91 15.05
N SER A 149 1.71 -9.72 16.38
CA SER A 149 1.48 -10.79 17.35
C SER A 149 0.04 -11.28 17.43
N LYS A 150 -0.93 -10.54 16.88
CA LYS A 150 -2.36 -10.93 16.86
C LYS A 150 -2.70 -11.94 15.76
N GLU A 151 -1.85 -12.07 14.75
CA GLU A 151 -2.05 -13.00 13.62
C GLU A 151 -0.85 -13.98 13.60
N GLU A 152 -1.08 -15.24 14.03
CA GLU A 152 -0.04 -16.26 14.24
C GLU A 152 0.82 -16.47 12.98
N ASP A 153 0.19 -16.59 11.80
CA ASP A 153 0.89 -16.80 10.53
C ASP A 153 1.73 -15.57 10.09
N VAL A 154 1.33 -14.37 10.51
CA VAL A 154 2.10 -13.14 10.29
C VAL A 154 3.30 -13.11 11.22
N PHE A 155 3.08 -13.46 12.48
CA PHE A 155 4.14 -13.50 13.48
C PHE A 155 5.21 -14.54 13.16
N ASP A 156 4.82 -15.74 12.73
CA ASP A 156 5.74 -16.80 12.30
C ASP A 156 6.55 -16.34 11.07
N THR A 157 5.90 -15.69 10.10
CA THR A 157 6.60 -15.11 8.95
C THR A 157 7.61 -14.06 9.38
N PHE A 158 7.25 -13.20 10.34
CA PHE A 158 8.14 -12.18 10.89
C PHE A 158 9.36 -12.81 11.57
N GLN A 159 9.15 -13.82 12.42
CA GLN A 159 10.24 -14.53 13.09
C GLN A 159 11.18 -15.20 12.07
N ASN A 160 10.63 -15.85 11.04
CA ASN A 160 11.40 -16.45 9.97
C ASN A 160 12.25 -15.43 9.20
N LEU A 161 11.69 -14.25 8.91
CA LEU A 161 12.44 -13.17 8.25
C LEU A 161 13.61 -12.67 9.10
N LEU A 162 13.46 -12.60 10.42
CA LEU A 162 14.52 -12.19 11.33
C LEU A 162 15.70 -13.17 11.40
N THR A 163 15.52 -14.45 11.00
CA THR A 163 16.62 -15.41 10.92
C THR A 163 17.56 -15.14 9.75
N ILE A 164 17.14 -14.35 8.77
CA ILE A 164 17.93 -14.07 7.57
C ILE A 164 18.96 -12.97 7.89
N PRO A 165 20.27 -13.21 7.70
CA PRO A 165 21.29 -12.22 7.95
C PRO A 165 21.05 -10.92 7.16
N GLY A 166 21.06 -9.78 7.86
CA GLY A 166 20.81 -8.46 7.26
C GLY A 166 19.34 -8.04 7.22
N ILE A 167 18.40 -8.90 7.59
CA ILE A 167 16.99 -8.52 7.78
C ILE A 167 16.77 -8.25 9.28
N GLY A 168 16.69 -6.98 9.64
CA GLY A 168 16.26 -6.54 10.97
C GLY A 168 14.76 -6.24 11.02
N PHE A 169 14.29 -5.84 12.20
CA PHE A 169 12.88 -5.51 12.48
C PHE A 169 12.22 -4.71 11.38
N VAL A 170 12.79 -3.55 11.03
CA VAL A 170 12.21 -2.62 10.04
C VAL A 170 12.05 -3.27 8.66
N ASN A 171 13.06 -4.03 8.20
CA ASN A 171 13.00 -4.68 6.90
C ASN A 171 11.97 -5.81 6.89
N ALA A 172 11.91 -6.61 7.96
CA ALA A 172 10.94 -7.68 8.10
C ALA A 172 9.49 -7.14 8.09
N THR A 173 9.21 -6.09 8.87
CA THR A 173 7.89 -5.45 8.93
C THR A 173 7.49 -4.85 7.57
N ASN A 174 8.43 -4.17 6.90
CA ASN A 174 8.19 -3.63 5.54
C ASN A 174 7.85 -4.74 4.53
N ILE A 175 8.59 -5.86 4.54
CA ILE A 175 8.33 -7.01 3.65
C ILE A 175 6.92 -7.54 3.88
N ILE A 176 6.52 -7.76 5.12
CA ILE A 176 5.18 -8.23 5.48
C ILE A 176 4.11 -7.25 5.00
N ALA A 177 4.29 -5.96 5.27
CA ALA A 177 3.31 -4.94 4.89
C ALA A 177 3.12 -4.81 3.37
N ILE A 178 4.14 -5.15 2.56
CA ILE A 178 4.06 -5.08 1.10
C ILE A 178 3.49 -6.37 0.50
N THR A 179 3.79 -7.53 1.08
CA THR A 179 3.49 -8.84 0.48
C THR A 179 2.14 -9.40 0.88
N ARG A 180 1.54 -8.89 1.94
CA ARG A 180 0.24 -9.31 2.47
C ARG A 180 -0.80 -8.21 2.37
#